data_15efbb3825f543e29dce76aeba512799
#
_entry.id   15efbb3825f543e29dce76aeba512799
#
_cell.length_a   1.000
_cell.length_b   1.000
_cell.length_c   1.000
_cell.angle_alpha   90.00
_cell.angle_beta   90.00
_cell.angle_gamma   90.00
#
_symmetry.space_group_name_H-M   'P 1'
#
loop_
_entity.id
_entity.type
_entity.pdbx_description
1 polymer ?
#
loop_
_entity_poly.entity_id
_entity_poly.type
_entity_poly.pdbx_seq_one_letter_code
_entity_poly.pdbx_strand_id
1 'polypeptide(L)'
;MNEAKLKDGERVNQLFSTDVKIIQNSEVFSYSVDSVLLSRFPKLPQRGLIVDLCAGNGAVGLFASTRTKAKILAVEIQERLADMAERSIELNDLTQQMQVIQDDLKNLGRYITGSKVDMILCNPPYFKVDKKSNLNESQHYLLARHEISTNLEEICKIAQRILKSNGRLAMVHRPERFLDILDTMQAHNLAPKRIQFVYPKLGK
;
A
#
# COMPACT_ATOMS: atom_id res chain seq x y z
N MET A 1 15.28 16.03 -17.03
CA MET A 1 14.79 14.66 -16.65
C MET A 1 15.77 14.15 -15.63
N ASN A 2 15.27 13.86 -14.41
CA ASN A 2 16.11 13.24 -13.40
C ASN A 2 16.50 11.83 -13.87
N GLU A 3 17.79 11.56 -13.98
CA GLU A 3 18.28 10.20 -14.21
C GLU A 3 18.07 9.39 -12.93
N ALA A 4 17.41 8.23 -13.06
CA ALA A 4 17.21 7.34 -11.92
C ALA A 4 18.57 6.81 -11.47
N LYS A 5 18.95 7.07 -10.21
CA LYS A 5 20.08 6.41 -9.56
C LYS A 5 19.68 4.97 -9.25
N LEU A 6 19.94 4.04 -10.17
CA LEU A 6 19.63 2.63 -10.00
C LEU A 6 20.73 1.93 -9.19
N LYS A 7 20.31 1.01 -8.32
CA LYS A 7 21.19 0.07 -7.61
C LYS A 7 21.19 -1.29 -8.33
N ASP A 8 22.09 -2.18 -7.93
CA ASP A 8 22.24 -3.49 -8.56
C ASP A 8 20.89 -4.26 -8.62
N GLY A 9 20.60 -4.84 -9.78
CA GLY A 9 19.37 -5.58 -10.05
C GLY A 9 18.11 -4.73 -10.21
N GLU A 10 18.22 -3.40 -10.12
CA GLU A 10 17.09 -2.49 -10.28
C GLU A 10 16.87 -2.10 -11.75
N ARG A 11 15.62 -1.85 -12.07
CA ARG A 11 15.20 -1.35 -13.38
C ARG A 11 14.07 -0.34 -13.24
N VAL A 12 13.99 0.60 -14.16
CA VAL A 12 12.83 1.50 -14.27
C VAL A 12 11.78 0.85 -15.16
N ASN A 13 10.58 0.75 -14.65
CA ASN A 13 9.40 0.36 -15.41
C ASN A 13 8.40 1.51 -15.45
N GLN A 14 7.59 1.55 -16.51
CA GLN A 14 6.45 2.45 -16.57
C GLN A 14 5.24 1.80 -15.93
N LEU A 15 4.52 2.53 -15.10
CA LEU A 15 3.27 2.06 -14.52
C LEU A 15 2.18 1.94 -15.60
N PHE A 16 1.46 0.82 -15.59
CA PHE A 16 0.47 0.49 -16.59
C PHE A 16 -0.53 1.63 -16.85
N SER A 17 -0.65 2.03 -18.13
CA SER A 17 -1.54 3.10 -18.61
C SER A 17 -1.30 4.47 -17.93
N THR A 18 -0.05 4.80 -17.61
CA THR A 18 0.37 6.11 -17.10
C THR A 18 1.74 6.49 -17.63
N ASP A 19 2.17 7.75 -17.49
CA ASP A 19 3.53 8.18 -17.77
C ASP A 19 4.45 8.07 -16.54
N VAL A 20 3.90 7.61 -15.41
CA VAL A 20 4.64 7.49 -14.16
C VAL A 20 5.59 6.30 -14.22
N LYS A 21 6.82 6.53 -13.80
CA LYS A 21 7.89 5.54 -13.73
C LYS A 21 8.02 5.00 -12.31
N ILE A 22 8.44 3.75 -12.20
CA ILE A 22 8.67 3.08 -10.92
C ILE A 22 9.95 2.27 -10.97
N ILE A 23 10.74 2.31 -9.91
CA ILE A 23 11.91 1.47 -9.72
C ILE A 23 11.46 0.12 -9.19
N GLN A 24 11.91 -0.94 -9.82
CA GLN A 24 11.62 -2.32 -9.43
C GLN A 24 12.90 -3.15 -9.41
N ASN A 25 12.89 -4.20 -8.59
CA ASN A 25 13.95 -5.18 -8.52
C ASN A 25 13.34 -6.59 -8.47
N SER A 26 13.88 -7.53 -9.27
CA SER A 26 13.35 -8.90 -9.36
C SER A 26 13.57 -9.74 -8.13
N GLU A 27 14.52 -9.36 -7.27
CA GLU A 27 14.83 -10.08 -6.02
C GLU A 27 13.93 -9.68 -4.85
N VAL A 28 13.18 -8.55 -4.98
CA VAL A 28 12.23 -8.09 -3.99
C VAL A 28 10.84 -8.00 -4.61
N PHE A 29 9.85 -7.66 -3.78
CA PHE A 29 8.46 -7.54 -4.24
C PHE A 29 8.32 -6.52 -5.38
N SER A 30 7.78 -6.98 -6.51
CA SER A 30 7.33 -6.12 -7.61
C SER A 30 5.84 -5.87 -7.49
N TYR A 31 5.38 -4.68 -7.90
CA TYR A 31 3.95 -4.39 -7.86
C TYR A 31 3.15 -5.36 -8.73
N SER A 32 1.95 -5.67 -8.28
CA SER A 32 1.02 -6.59 -8.94
C SER A 32 -0.19 -5.86 -9.52
N VAL A 33 -1.05 -6.60 -10.20
CA VAL A 33 -2.38 -6.13 -10.63
C VAL A 33 -3.18 -5.57 -9.46
N ASP A 34 -2.99 -6.08 -8.26
CA ASP A 34 -3.69 -5.60 -7.05
C ASP A 34 -3.42 -4.12 -6.78
N SER A 35 -2.18 -3.66 -6.99
CA SER A 35 -1.84 -2.24 -6.86
C SER A 35 -2.60 -1.36 -7.85
N VAL A 36 -2.79 -1.84 -9.09
CA VAL A 36 -3.58 -1.15 -10.11
C VAL A 36 -5.06 -1.11 -9.73
N LEU A 37 -5.60 -2.25 -9.32
CA LEU A 37 -7.00 -2.38 -8.91
C LEU A 37 -7.30 -1.49 -7.72
N LEU A 38 -6.47 -1.56 -6.67
CA LEU A 38 -6.63 -0.75 -5.46
C LEU A 38 -6.59 0.75 -5.77
N SER A 39 -5.63 1.20 -6.56
CA SER A 39 -5.51 2.62 -6.90
C SER A 39 -6.71 3.15 -7.70
N ARG A 40 -7.39 2.28 -8.45
CA ARG A 40 -8.55 2.63 -9.30
C ARG A 40 -9.90 2.42 -8.62
N PHE A 41 -9.97 1.52 -7.65
CA PHE A 41 -11.22 1.16 -6.98
C PHE A 41 -11.88 2.33 -6.25
N PRO A 42 -11.21 3.13 -5.38
CA PRO A 42 -11.87 4.20 -4.67
C PRO A 42 -11.98 5.49 -5.50
N LYS A 43 -12.99 6.29 -5.19
CA LYS A 43 -13.01 7.70 -5.57
C LYS A 43 -12.05 8.45 -4.64
N LEU A 44 -10.90 8.85 -5.15
CA LEU A 44 -9.87 9.55 -4.37
C LEU A 44 -10.33 10.95 -3.99
N PRO A 45 -10.00 11.45 -2.78
CA PRO A 45 -10.18 12.85 -2.42
C PRO A 45 -9.25 13.72 -3.27
N GLN A 46 -9.70 14.90 -3.69
CA GLN A 46 -8.86 15.81 -4.48
C GLN A 46 -7.96 16.71 -3.63
N ARG A 47 -8.18 16.75 -2.32
CA ARG A 47 -7.42 17.52 -1.32
C ARG A 47 -7.31 16.72 -0.04
N GLY A 48 -6.43 17.17 0.86
CA GLY A 48 -6.23 16.53 2.15
C GLY A 48 -5.12 15.50 2.11
N LEU A 49 -5.24 14.43 2.90
CA LEU A 49 -4.19 13.43 3.11
C LEU A 49 -4.68 12.01 2.78
N ILE A 50 -3.95 11.35 1.93
CA ILE A 50 -4.06 9.91 1.67
C ILE A 50 -2.86 9.23 2.33
N VAL A 51 -3.10 8.10 2.99
CA VAL A 51 -2.03 7.24 3.52
C VAL A 51 -2.07 5.92 2.77
N ASP A 52 -0.93 5.52 2.20
CA ASP A 52 -0.72 4.23 1.56
C ASP A 52 0.01 3.32 2.56
N LEU A 53 -0.72 2.38 3.17
CA LEU A 53 -0.16 1.45 4.16
C LEU A 53 0.38 0.20 3.48
N CYS A 54 1.53 -0.29 3.94
CA CYS A 54 2.26 -1.40 3.32
C CYS A 54 2.61 -1.07 1.86
N ALA A 55 3.18 0.12 1.66
CA ALA A 55 3.31 0.74 0.35
C ALA A 55 4.26 0.00 -0.60
N GLY A 56 5.14 -0.87 -0.07
CA GLY A 56 6.16 -1.53 -0.88
C GLY A 56 7.04 -0.51 -1.59
N ASN A 57 7.26 -0.68 -2.87
CA ASN A 57 8.00 0.28 -3.70
C ASN A 57 7.15 1.50 -4.15
N GLY A 58 6.04 1.77 -3.45
CA GLY A 58 5.22 2.96 -3.65
C GLY A 58 4.20 2.89 -4.79
N ALA A 59 3.97 1.72 -5.39
CA ALA A 59 3.15 1.58 -6.59
C ALA A 59 1.72 2.12 -6.45
N VAL A 60 1.03 1.83 -5.34
CA VAL A 60 -0.36 2.29 -5.12
C VAL A 60 -0.41 3.81 -5.03
N GLY A 61 0.47 4.41 -4.24
CA GLY A 61 0.59 5.86 -4.09
C GLY A 61 0.95 6.56 -5.42
N LEU A 62 1.90 6.00 -6.18
CA LEU A 62 2.28 6.49 -7.51
C LEU A 62 1.12 6.42 -8.51
N PHE A 63 0.36 5.32 -8.56
CA PHE A 63 -0.86 5.27 -9.37
C PHE A 63 -1.92 6.28 -8.89
N ALA A 64 -2.07 6.44 -7.57
CA ALA A 64 -3.04 7.38 -7.02
C ALA A 64 -2.68 8.83 -7.36
N SER A 65 -1.39 9.20 -7.40
CA SER A 65 -0.92 10.56 -7.72
C SER A 65 -1.41 11.08 -9.06
N THR A 66 -1.62 10.19 -10.04
CA THR A 66 -2.17 10.56 -11.36
C THR A 66 -3.64 10.99 -11.33
N ARG A 67 -4.36 10.73 -10.22
CA ARG A 67 -5.81 10.91 -10.10
C ARG A 67 -6.23 11.85 -8.98
N THR A 68 -5.28 12.38 -8.23
CA THR A 68 -5.56 13.27 -7.10
C THR A 68 -4.48 14.34 -6.96
N LYS A 69 -4.84 15.45 -6.34
CA LYS A 69 -3.91 16.48 -5.87
C LYS A 69 -3.74 16.46 -4.34
N ALA A 70 -4.36 15.50 -3.65
CA ALA A 70 -4.14 15.29 -2.22
C ALA A 70 -2.68 14.92 -1.96
N LYS A 71 -2.19 15.22 -0.75
CA LYS A 71 -0.89 14.72 -0.28
C LYS A 71 -0.99 13.22 -0.06
N ILE A 72 0.09 12.51 -0.35
CA ILE A 72 0.17 11.05 -0.21
C ILE A 72 1.34 10.74 0.72
N LEU A 73 1.08 9.95 1.74
CA LEU A 73 2.07 9.46 2.68
C LEU A 73 2.16 7.94 2.55
N ALA A 74 3.23 7.46 1.95
CA ALA A 74 3.51 6.04 1.81
C ALA A 74 4.23 5.53 3.08
N VAL A 75 3.78 4.41 3.63
CA VAL A 75 4.36 3.83 4.86
C VAL A 75 4.83 2.42 4.54
N GLU A 76 6.13 2.22 4.67
CA GLU A 76 6.79 0.94 4.38
C GLU A 76 7.84 0.63 5.44
N ILE A 77 7.82 -0.61 5.96
CA ILE A 77 8.74 -1.05 7.01
C ILE A 77 10.10 -1.47 6.44
N GLN A 78 10.13 -1.98 5.21
CA GLN A 78 11.34 -2.48 4.58
C GLN A 78 12.14 -1.34 3.96
N GLU A 79 13.35 -1.11 4.49
CA GLU A 79 14.26 -0.04 4.04
C GLU A 79 14.48 -0.07 2.52
N ARG A 80 14.75 -1.25 1.95
CA ARG A 80 15.01 -1.39 0.51
C ARG A 80 13.83 -0.95 -0.35
N LEU A 81 12.61 -1.30 0.04
CA LEU A 81 11.39 -0.93 -0.68
C LEU A 81 11.06 0.56 -0.49
N ALA A 82 11.23 1.08 0.72
CA ALA A 82 11.05 2.49 1.01
C ALA A 82 12.00 3.37 0.19
N ASP A 83 13.28 3.01 0.13
CA ASP A 83 14.29 3.68 -0.72
C ASP A 83 13.91 3.65 -2.22
N MET A 84 13.42 2.52 -2.73
CA MET A 84 12.95 2.44 -4.11
C MET A 84 11.72 3.35 -4.35
N ALA A 85 10.82 3.45 -3.38
CA ALA A 85 9.67 4.33 -3.43
C ALA A 85 10.10 5.81 -3.44
N GLU A 86 11.02 6.23 -2.57
CA GLU A 86 11.56 7.59 -2.53
C GLU A 86 12.17 8.00 -3.86
N ARG A 87 13.07 7.17 -4.39
CA ARG A 87 13.69 7.45 -5.69
C ARG A 87 12.68 7.43 -6.86
N SER A 88 11.64 6.63 -6.78
CA SER A 88 10.54 6.65 -7.75
C SER A 88 9.74 7.95 -7.68
N ILE A 89 9.52 8.49 -6.48
CA ILE A 89 8.86 9.78 -6.27
C ILE A 89 9.71 10.91 -6.87
N GLU A 90 11.02 10.92 -6.62
CA GLU A 90 11.96 11.89 -7.19
C GLU A 90 12.00 11.81 -8.72
N LEU A 91 12.04 10.60 -9.28
CA LEU A 91 12.07 10.34 -10.73
C LEU A 91 10.87 10.92 -11.47
N ASN A 92 9.73 11.07 -10.77
CA ASN A 92 8.49 11.60 -11.31
C ASN A 92 8.18 13.04 -10.87
N ASP A 93 9.12 13.75 -10.24
CA ASP A 93 8.95 15.11 -9.71
C ASP A 93 7.75 15.24 -8.74
N LEU A 94 7.46 14.17 -7.97
CA LEU A 94 6.31 14.08 -7.06
C LEU A 94 6.64 14.43 -5.61
N THR A 95 7.86 14.90 -5.29
CA THR A 95 8.31 15.19 -3.92
C THR A 95 7.43 16.20 -3.17
N GLN A 96 6.76 17.10 -3.91
CA GLN A 96 5.81 18.05 -3.33
C GLN A 96 4.45 17.43 -3.02
N GLN A 97 4.13 16.25 -3.55
CA GLN A 97 2.84 15.59 -3.37
C GLN A 97 2.94 14.32 -2.54
N MET A 98 4.00 13.55 -2.69
CA MET A 98 4.17 12.24 -2.08
C MET A 98 5.47 12.15 -1.28
N GLN A 99 5.38 11.52 -0.10
CA GLN A 99 6.52 11.28 0.79
C GLN A 99 6.46 9.83 1.30
N VAL A 100 7.62 9.29 1.68
CA VAL A 100 7.73 7.97 2.30
C VAL A 100 8.07 8.12 3.78
N ILE A 101 7.46 7.28 4.61
CA ILE A 101 7.88 7.01 5.97
C ILE A 101 8.37 5.56 6.01
N GLN A 102 9.66 5.40 6.24
CA GLN A 102 10.24 4.09 6.52
C GLN A 102 10.10 3.81 8.02
N ASP A 103 9.00 3.18 8.40
CA ASP A 103 8.73 2.79 9.80
C ASP A 103 7.64 1.72 9.85
N ASP A 104 7.48 1.08 11.01
CA ASP A 104 6.33 0.23 11.29
C ASP A 104 5.07 1.10 11.37
N LEU A 105 4.00 0.67 10.70
CA LEU A 105 2.71 1.36 10.72
C LEU A 105 2.16 1.57 12.15
N LYS A 106 2.56 0.75 13.12
CA LYS A 106 2.23 0.94 14.55
C LYS A 106 2.73 2.28 15.10
N ASN A 107 3.82 2.79 14.53
CA ASN A 107 4.44 4.04 14.91
C ASN A 107 3.83 5.27 14.24
N LEU A 108 2.84 5.11 13.35
CA LEU A 108 2.22 6.22 12.62
C LEU A 108 1.71 7.36 13.51
N GLY A 109 1.40 7.09 14.75
CA GLY A 109 1.03 8.13 15.72
C GLY A 109 2.11 9.18 15.98
N ARG A 110 3.39 8.90 15.65
CA ARG A 110 4.49 9.87 15.74
C ARG A 110 4.45 10.90 14.60
N TYR A 111 3.90 10.52 13.47
CA TYR A 111 3.86 11.31 12.24
C TYR A 111 2.49 11.95 12.01
N ILE A 112 1.42 11.27 12.43
CA ILE A 112 0.05 11.71 12.25
C ILE A 112 -0.63 11.76 13.62
N THR A 113 -0.90 12.96 14.11
CA THR A 113 -1.61 13.18 15.38
C THR A 113 -3.08 13.46 15.11
N GLY A 114 -3.96 12.69 15.75
CA GLY A 114 -5.42 12.81 15.62
C GLY A 114 -5.98 12.34 14.27
N SER A 115 -7.28 12.51 14.11
CA SER A 115 -8.03 12.07 12.92
C SER A 115 -7.85 13.07 11.77
N LYS A 116 -6.80 12.91 10.98
CA LYS A 116 -6.42 13.85 9.89
C LYS A 116 -6.45 13.25 8.49
N VAL A 117 -6.65 11.93 8.37
CA VAL A 117 -6.53 11.21 7.11
C VAL A 117 -7.89 11.13 6.41
N ASP A 118 -7.95 11.53 5.16
CA ASP A 118 -9.16 11.48 4.34
C ASP A 118 -9.37 10.09 3.75
N MET A 119 -8.27 9.40 3.40
CA MET A 119 -8.31 8.07 2.85
C MET A 119 -7.07 7.26 3.21
N ILE A 120 -7.29 5.98 3.48
CA ILE A 120 -6.24 4.98 3.57
C ILE A 120 -6.38 4.04 2.37
N LEU A 121 -5.27 3.77 1.70
CA LEU A 121 -5.10 2.70 0.73
C LEU A 121 -4.24 1.62 1.40
N CYS A 122 -4.58 0.34 1.22
CA CYS A 122 -3.80 -0.73 1.83
C CYS A 122 -3.80 -1.97 0.95
N ASN A 123 -2.60 -2.38 0.53
CA ASN A 123 -2.34 -3.66 -0.12
C ASN A 123 -1.46 -4.51 0.82
N PRO A 124 -2.06 -5.12 1.86
CA PRO A 124 -1.28 -5.79 2.89
C PRO A 124 -0.75 -7.14 2.38
N PRO A 125 0.24 -7.73 3.06
CA PRO A 125 0.62 -9.11 2.82
C PRO A 125 -0.56 -10.05 3.10
N TYR A 126 -0.84 -11.00 2.19
CA TYR A 126 -2.10 -11.77 2.18
C TYR A 126 -2.10 -13.04 3.03
N PHE A 127 -0.93 -13.51 3.44
CA PHE A 127 -0.80 -14.85 4.03
C PHE A 127 -0.71 -14.79 5.55
N LYS A 128 -1.48 -15.65 6.23
CA LYS A 128 -1.23 -15.98 7.64
C LYS A 128 0.11 -16.71 7.73
N VAL A 129 0.91 -16.38 8.73
CA VAL A 129 2.12 -17.14 9.03
C VAL A 129 1.70 -18.53 9.50
N ASP A 130 1.86 -19.53 8.65
CA ASP A 130 1.79 -20.91 9.11
C ASP A 130 3.14 -21.23 9.76
N LYS A 131 3.16 -21.56 11.05
CA LYS A 131 4.37 -21.91 11.81
C LYS A 131 5.17 -23.08 11.22
N LYS A 132 4.66 -23.67 10.14
CA LYS A 132 5.26 -24.81 9.41
C LYS A 132 5.82 -24.45 8.02
N SER A 133 5.75 -23.17 7.58
CA SER A 133 6.33 -22.81 6.29
C SER A 133 7.84 -22.83 6.34
N ASN A 134 8.46 -23.62 5.45
CA ASN A 134 9.91 -23.77 5.34
C ASN A 134 10.61 -22.41 5.09
N LEU A 135 11.56 -22.11 5.95
CA LEU A 135 12.33 -20.87 6.05
C LEU A 135 13.37 -20.65 4.93
N ASN A 136 13.23 -21.24 3.76
CA ASN A 136 14.22 -21.16 2.68
C ASN A 136 14.00 -20.03 1.65
N GLU A 137 12.99 -19.20 1.82
CA GLU A 137 12.79 -17.99 1.00
C GLU A 137 13.43 -16.78 1.68
N SER A 138 13.97 -15.83 0.90
CA SER A 138 14.60 -14.62 1.44
C SER A 138 13.66 -13.90 2.42
N GLN A 139 14.18 -13.30 3.48
CA GLN A 139 13.39 -12.60 4.49
C GLN A 139 12.46 -11.55 3.88
N HIS A 140 12.83 -10.95 2.75
CA HIS A 140 12.00 -9.99 2.02
C HIS A 140 10.72 -10.62 1.44
N TYR A 141 10.81 -11.82 0.87
CA TYR A 141 9.64 -12.57 0.40
C TYR A 141 8.76 -13.04 1.56
N LEU A 142 9.37 -13.41 2.68
CA LEU A 142 8.64 -13.79 3.89
C LEU A 142 7.88 -12.59 4.45
N LEU A 143 8.49 -11.41 4.57
CA LEU A 143 7.84 -10.20 5.03
C LEU A 143 6.72 -9.74 4.09
N ALA A 144 6.90 -9.90 2.77
CA ALA A 144 5.89 -9.53 1.78
C ALA A 144 4.74 -10.55 1.68
N ARG A 145 4.98 -11.83 1.97
CA ARG A 145 3.99 -12.90 1.84
C ARG A 145 3.28 -13.26 3.13
N HIS A 146 3.89 -12.99 4.28
CA HIS A 146 3.38 -13.39 5.58
C HIS A 146 3.00 -12.15 6.42
N GLU A 147 1.91 -12.23 7.13
CA GLU A 147 1.50 -11.22 8.12
C GLU A 147 2.44 -11.18 9.34
N ILE A 148 3.76 -11.31 9.13
CA ILE A 148 4.73 -11.36 10.23
C ILE A 148 4.83 -9.99 10.91
N SER A 149 4.81 -8.91 10.13
CA SER A 149 4.97 -7.54 10.63
C SER A 149 3.66 -6.78 10.75
N THR A 150 2.64 -7.16 9.96
CA THR A 150 1.37 -6.41 9.90
C THR A 150 0.21 -7.37 9.73
N ASN A 151 -0.75 -7.32 10.63
CA ASN A 151 -1.98 -8.08 10.53
C ASN A 151 -3.20 -7.18 10.28
N LEU A 152 -4.29 -7.76 9.85
CA LEU A 152 -5.54 -7.07 9.56
C LEU A 152 -6.08 -6.25 10.75
N GLU A 153 -5.94 -6.78 11.96
CA GLU A 153 -6.32 -6.14 13.21
C GLU A 153 -5.60 -4.79 13.40
N GLU A 154 -4.29 -4.77 13.18
CA GLU A 154 -3.48 -3.56 13.31
C GLU A 154 -3.84 -2.52 12.26
N ILE A 155 -4.08 -2.94 11.01
CA ILE A 155 -4.53 -2.03 9.94
C ILE A 155 -5.86 -1.38 10.33
N CYS A 156 -6.84 -2.17 10.78
CA CYS A 156 -8.15 -1.65 11.18
C CYS A 156 -8.06 -0.74 12.40
N LYS A 157 -7.26 -1.08 13.40
CA LYS A 157 -7.01 -0.27 14.59
C LYS A 157 -6.38 1.09 14.24
N ILE A 158 -5.40 1.09 13.35
CA ILE A 158 -4.77 2.31 12.88
C ILE A 158 -5.75 3.14 12.06
N ALA A 159 -6.48 2.52 11.14
CA ALA A 159 -7.49 3.20 10.34
C ALA A 159 -8.53 3.90 11.22
N GLN A 160 -9.06 3.22 12.24
CA GLN A 160 -9.98 3.79 13.21
C GLN A 160 -9.40 5.04 13.90
N ARG A 161 -8.11 4.99 14.25
CA ARG A 161 -7.44 6.07 14.99
C ARG A 161 -7.17 7.32 14.16
N ILE A 162 -6.74 7.16 12.90
CA ILE A 162 -6.23 8.28 12.09
C ILE A 162 -7.20 8.81 11.04
N LEU A 163 -8.24 8.03 10.66
CA LEU A 163 -9.25 8.49 9.72
C LEU A 163 -10.11 9.61 10.32
N LYS A 164 -10.39 10.61 9.51
CA LYS A 164 -11.42 11.62 9.83
C LYS A 164 -12.80 10.99 9.93
N SER A 165 -13.73 11.71 10.54
CA SER A 165 -15.16 11.46 10.33
C SER A 165 -15.46 11.45 8.83
N ASN A 166 -16.09 10.37 8.32
CA ASN A 166 -16.29 10.10 6.89
C ASN A 166 -15.02 9.78 6.08
N GLY A 167 -13.86 9.65 6.71
CA GLY A 167 -12.67 9.09 6.09
C GLY A 167 -12.90 7.64 5.63
N ARG A 168 -12.13 7.18 4.67
CA ARG A 168 -12.36 5.88 4.03
C ARG A 168 -11.10 5.02 4.02
N LEU A 169 -11.26 3.74 4.30
CA LEU A 169 -10.26 2.71 4.07
C LEU A 169 -10.64 1.97 2.78
N ALA A 170 -9.73 1.90 1.83
CA ALA A 170 -9.81 0.99 0.68
C ALA A 170 -8.68 -0.05 0.80
N MET A 171 -9.04 -1.32 0.68
CA MET A 171 -8.10 -2.42 0.81
C MET A 171 -8.34 -3.45 -0.29
N VAL A 172 -7.27 -4.01 -0.83
CA VAL A 172 -7.33 -5.21 -1.67
C VAL A 172 -6.89 -6.41 -0.83
N HIS A 173 -7.57 -7.53 -1.00
CA HIS A 173 -7.25 -8.75 -0.25
C HIS A 173 -7.75 -9.98 -0.99
N ARG A 174 -7.30 -11.16 -0.55
CA ARG A 174 -7.79 -12.43 -1.08
C ARG A 174 -9.21 -12.72 -0.59
N PRO A 175 -10.07 -13.31 -1.47
CA PRO A 175 -11.48 -13.58 -1.13
C PRO A 175 -11.63 -14.59 0.02
N GLU A 176 -10.67 -15.48 0.25
CA GLU A 176 -10.71 -16.46 1.35
C GLU A 176 -10.69 -15.80 2.74
N ARG A 177 -10.23 -14.55 2.81
CA ARG A 177 -10.20 -13.75 4.04
C ARG A 177 -11.43 -12.86 4.22
N PHE A 178 -12.43 -13.01 3.33
CA PHE A 178 -13.57 -12.09 3.28
C PHE A 178 -14.31 -11.94 4.61
N LEU A 179 -14.65 -13.06 5.25
CA LEU A 179 -15.35 -13.03 6.54
C LEU A 179 -14.47 -12.44 7.65
N ASP A 180 -13.21 -12.85 7.73
CA ASP A 180 -12.25 -12.28 8.69
C ASP A 180 -12.15 -10.75 8.54
N ILE A 181 -12.17 -10.26 7.30
CA ILE A 181 -12.10 -8.81 7.00
C ILE A 181 -13.35 -8.10 7.49
N LEU A 182 -14.53 -8.64 7.23
CA LEU A 182 -15.79 -8.04 7.68
C LEU A 182 -15.85 -7.97 9.21
N ASP A 183 -15.54 -9.07 9.89
CA ASP A 183 -15.59 -9.16 11.34
C ASP A 183 -14.58 -8.17 11.98
N THR A 184 -13.35 -8.14 11.47
CA THR A 184 -12.31 -7.25 11.99
C THR A 184 -12.65 -5.78 11.74
N MET A 185 -13.13 -5.42 10.54
CA MET A 185 -13.57 -4.06 10.24
C MET A 185 -14.70 -3.64 11.18
N GLN A 186 -15.69 -4.51 11.42
CA GLN A 186 -16.82 -4.23 12.28
C GLN A 186 -16.39 -4.02 13.74
N ALA A 187 -15.47 -4.83 14.25
CA ALA A 187 -14.89 -4.70 15.59
C ALA A 187 -14.17 -3.34 15.80
N HIS A 188 -13.68 -2.72 14.71
CA HIS A 188 -13.03 -1.41 14.74
C HIS A 188 -13.90 -0.26 14.22
N ASN A 189 -15.22 -0.41 14.23
CA ASN A 189 -16.17 0.62 13.76
C ASN A 189 -15.95 1.06 12.30
N LEU A 190 -15.41 0.20 11.47
CA LEU A 190 -15.24 0.40 10.03
C LEU A 190 -16.36 -0.34 9.29
N ALA A 191 -17.35 0.38 8.78
CA ALA A 191 -18.47 -0.22 8.06
C ALA A 191 -18.15 -0.39 6.57
N PRO A 192 -18.05 -1.61 6.03
CA PRO A 192 -17.90 -1.83 4.60
C PRO A 192 -19.05 -1.19 3.80
N LYS A 193 -18.71 -0.39 2.80
CA LYS A 193 -19.69 0.34 1.97
C LYS A 193 -19.72 -0.16 0.53
N ARG A 194 -18.62 -0.70 0.06
CA ARG A 194 -18.49 -1.21 -1.30
C ARG A 194 -17.53 -2.39 -1.33
N ILE A 195 -17.93 -3.45 -2.01
CA ILE A 195 -17.14 -4.65 -2.22
C ILE A 195 -17.14 -4.93 -3.72
N GLN A 196 -16.00 -5.35 -4.25
CA GLN A 196 -15.84 -5.75 -5.63
C GLN A 196 -15.01 -7.03 -5.69
N PHE A 197 -15.62 -8.10 -6.19
CA PHE A 197 -14.88 -9.31 -6.50
C PHE A 197 -14.25 -9.19 -7.88
N VAL A 198 -13.00 -9.64 -7.98
CA VAL A 198 -12.23 -9.62 -9.23
C VAL A 198 -11.88 -11.05 -9.60
N TYR A 199 -12.19 -11.42 -10.83
CA TYR A 199 -11.93 -12.73 -11.38
C TYR A 199 -10.84 -12.63 -12.46
N PRO A 200 -9.83 -13.53 -12.47
CA PRO A 200 -8.72 -13.47 -13.44
C PRO A 200 -9.16 -13.78 -14.87
N LYS A 201 -10.27 -14.49 -15.04
CA LYS A 201 -10.85 -14.85 -16.35
C LYS A 201 -12.37 -14.84 -16.28
N LEU A 202 -13.02 -14.40 -17.38
CA LEU A 202 -14.47 -14.52 -17.54
C LEU A 202 -14.87 -16.02 -17.56
N GLY A 203 -15.86 -16.38 -16.78
CA GLY A 203 -16.48 -17.72 -16.82
C GLY A 203 -15.72 -18.82 -16.07
N LYS A 204 -14.88 -18.49 -15.09
CA LYS A 204 -14.31 -19.48 -14.17
C LYS A 204 -14.71 -19.18 -12.75
#